data_1238ae35079f7d682db49f91ed36bc6c
#
_entry.id   1238ae35079f7d682db49f91ed36bc6c
#
_cell.length_a   1.000
_cell.length_b   1.000
_cell.length_c   1.000
_cell.angle_alpha   90.00
_cell.angle_beta   90.00
_cell.angle_gamma   90.00
#
_symmetry.space_group_name_H-M   'P 1'
#
loop_
_entity.id
_entity.type
_entity.pdbx_description
1 polymer ?
#
loop_
_entity_poly.entity_id
_entity_poly.type
_entity_poly.pdbx_seq_one_letter_code
_entity_poly.pdbx_strand_id
1 'polypeptide(L)' 'MSFDAWIAEIEVLVTFDVDAELWRKYFDAGLTPLRAIEQNAIDEEV' A
#
# COMPACT_ATOMS: atom_id res chain seq x y z
N MET A 1 9.37 8.51 6.46
CA MET A 1 8.25 8.86 5.56
C MET A 1 6.94 8.82 6.34
N SER A 2 6.12 9.85 6.19
CA SER A 2 4.81 9.86 6.85
C SER A 2 3.85 8.92 6.15
N PHE A 3 2.81 8.50 6.87
CA PHE A 3 1.80 7.63 6.28
C PHE A 3 1.11 8.30 5.09
N ASP A 4 0.82 9.61 5.19
CA ASP A 4 0.18 10.34 4.10
C ASP A 4 1.03 10.35 2.83
N ALA A 5 2.33 10.58 2.96
CA ALA A 5 3.24 10.54 1.82
C ALA A 5 3.37 9.14 1.26
N TRP A 6 3.38 8.13 2.12
CA TRP A 6 3.45 6.73 1.73
C TRP A 6 2.22 6.32 0.91
N ILE A 7 1.04 6.71 1.36
CA ILE A 7 -0.23 6.44 0.65
C ILE A 7 -0.25 7.17 -0.69
N ALA A 8 0.24 8.42 -0.72
CA ALA A 8 0.30 9.18 -1.97
C ALA A 8 1.13 8.45 -3.03
N GLU A 9 2.22 7.82 -2.62
CA GLU A 9 3.03 7.02 -3.54
C GLU A 9 2.29 5.79 -4.05
N ILE A 10 1.53 5.13 -3.19
CA ILE A 10 0.70 4.00 -3.60
C ILE A 10 -0.30 4.46 -4.66
N GLU A 11 -0.98 5.59 -4.42
CA GLU A 11 -1.97 6.12 -5.34
C GLU A 11 -1.41 6.46 -6.72
N VAL A 12 -0.15 6.86 -6.78
CA VAL A 12 0.52 7.14 -8.06
C VAL A 12 0.82 5.85 -8.82
N LEU A 13 1.13 4.78 -8.09
CA LEU A 13 1.58 3.53 -8.69
C LEU A 13 0.45 2.58 -9.10
N VAL A 14 -0.74 2.75 -8.53
CA VAL A 14 -1.89 1.88 -8.84
C VAL A 14 -2.97 2.66 -9.59
N THR A 15 -3.87 1.92 -10.26
CA THR A 15 -4.93 2.52 -11.06
C THR A 15 -6.30 2.41 -10.41
N PHE A 16 -6.38 1.81 -9.23
CA PHE A 16 -7.62 1.64 -8.47
C PHE A 16 -7.62 2.55 -7.25
N ASP A 17 -8.79 2.70 -6.63
CA ASP A 17 -8.91 3.49 -5.41
C ASP A 17 -8.20 2.81 -4.25
N VAL A 18 -7.48 3.59 -3.47
CA VAL A 18 -6.71 3.08 -2.33
C VAL A 18 -7.48 3.39 -1.04
N ASP A 19 -7.80 2.34 -0.27
CA ASP A 19 -8.38 2.49 1.05
C ASP A 19 -7.24 2.58 2.06
N ALA A 20 -6.99 3.78 2.58
CA ALA A 20 -5.87 4.04 3.47
C ALA A 20 -5.91 3.14 4.73
N GLU A 21 -7.09 2.86 5.26
CA GLU A 21 -7.20 1.98 6.44
C GLU A 21 -6.74 0.56 6.14
N LEU A 22 -7.11 0.05 4.98
CA LEU A 22 -6.71 -1.30 4.55
C LEU A 22 -5.21 -1.39 4.36
N TRP A 23 -4.60 -0.35 3.80
CA TRP A 23 -3.17 -0.34 3.48
C TRP A 23 -2.30 0.02 4.67
N ARG A 24 -2.88 0.51 5.76
CA ARG A 24 -2.12 0.88 6.96
C ARG A 24 -1.30 -0.27 7.51
N LYS A 25 -1.80 -1.50 7.42
CA LYS A 25 -1.08 -2.68 7.91
C LYS A 25 0.26 -2.87 7.21
N TYR A 26 0.33 -2.53 5.93
CA TYR A 26 1.59 -2.65 5.18
C TYR A 26 2.57 -1.56 5.61
N PHE A 27 2.08 -0.37 5.84
CA PHE A 27 2.92 0.73 6.33
C PHE A 27 3.48 0.38 7.71
N ASP A 28 2.64 -0.10 8.61
CA ASP A 28 3.06 -0.45 9.98
C ASP A 28 4.04 -1.63 9.98
N ALA A 29 3.97 -2.50 9.00
CA ALA A 29 4.90 -3.61 8.85
C ALA A 29 6.27 -3.16 8.29
N GLY A 30 6.42 -1.88 7.94
CA GLY A 30 7.67 -1.35 7.43
C GLY A 30 7.90 -1.58 5.95
N LEU A 31 6.86 -1.93 5.20
CA LEU A 31 7.00 -2.19 3.77
C LEU A 31 7.13 -0.88 2.99
N THR A 32 7.91 -0.91 1.91
CA THR A 32 7.95 0.18 0.96
C THR A 32 6.65 0.16 0.14
N PRO A 33 6.27 1.27 -0.52
CA PRO A 33 5.08 1.26 -1.37
C PRO A 33 5.07 0.14 -2.40
N LEU A 34 6.18 -0.10 -3.09
CA LEU A 34 6.25 -1.19 -4.07
C LEU A 34 6.06 -2.56 -3.43
N ARG A 35 6.67 -2.78 -2.28
CA ARG A 35 6.52 -4.04 -1.57
C ARG A 35 5.09 -4.25 -1.08
N ALA A 36 4.45 -3.17 -0.64
CA ALA A 36 3.07 -3.22 -0.20
C ALA A 36 2.15 -3.63 -1.36
N ILE A 37 2.38 -3.08 -2.54
CA ILE A 37 1.60 -3.43 -3.74
C ILE A 37 1.77 -4.90 -4.08
N GLU A 38 3.00 -5.41 -4.04
CA GLU A 38 3.28 -6.82 -4.28
C GLU A 38 2.57 -7.71 -3.27
N GLN A 39 2.64 -7.35 -2.00
CA GLN A 39 2.00 -8.12 -0.94
C GLN A 39 0.48 -8.10 -1.05
N ASN A 40 -0.09 -6.96 -1.41
CA ASN A 40 -1.53 -6.83 -1.60
C ASN A 40 -2.00 -7.74 -2.74
N ALA A 41 -1.27 -7.80 -3.83
CA ALA A 41 -1.60 -8.67 -4.95
C ALA A 41 -1.61 -10.15 -4.54
N ILE A 42 -0.63 -10.56 -3.74
CA ILE A 42 -0.54 -11.91 -3.22
C ILE A 42 -1.73 -12.20 -2.29
N ASP A 43 -2.04 -11.26 -1.40
CA ASP A 43 -3.12 -11.43 -0.43
C ASP A 43 -4.48 -11.57 -1.13
N GLU A 44 -4.68 -10.88 -2.25
CA GLU A 44 -5.95 -10.93 -2.97
C GLU A 44 -6.13 -12.17 -3.83
N GLU A 45 -5.06 -12.89 -4.11
CA GLU A 45 -5.13 -14.13 -4.88
C GLU A 45 -5.63 -15.33 -4.07
N VAL A 46 -5.72 -15.19 -2.78
CA VAL A 46 -6.08 -16.28 -1.85
C VAL A 46 -7.58 -16.37 -1.67
#